data_295d036b964182d6f4688041128f1cb5
#
_entry.id   295d036b964182d6f4688041128f1cb5
#
_cell.length_a   1.000
_cell.length_b   1.000
_cell.length_c   1.000
_cell.angle_alpha   90.00
_cell.angle_beta   90.00
_cell.angle_gamma   90.00
#
_symmetry.space_group_name_H-M   'P 1'
#
loop_
_entity.id
_entity.type
_entity.pdbx_description
1 polymer ?
#
loop_
_entity_poly.entity_id
_entity_poly.type
_entity_poly.pdbx_seq_one_letter_code
_entity_poly.pdbx_strand_id
1 'polypeptide(L)'
;VGSEMCIRDRLETALCLCANGVKVYLFDALRPTPELSFAVRHLHCNIGVNITASHNPKEYNGYKVYWDDGAQIVSPQDKEIIAEVNNIEDFSMVKTMDKDAAIDAGLLNVIGQEIDDAYIGELHKLVMNPEEIQKAGDLKIVYSPLHGTGLKPVTRVLSELGFKDVHVVEEQAVQDGNFPTVKSPNPEGAEAYALSLELAKKVGGELILVTDPDADRLGMYGYDSKNNEYKEFTGNMFGAILCDYVLMQRAQSGRLPDNPAIVTTVVITNMVKEICKKYNTFCDCNNLIGFKNIASRMRAYEQTGEHNYVFGLEDTFGCLPGTYARDKDSVGTLMLLCEAAAYYKNRGMTLWDRMVELWQEYGYYKEKVQTMKFDGREGAAKIQSMIQTLRDNPVQKVGTYSVEKIYDYKLGTETDAATGKSEAAVLPKSNMIYYQLADGAWFLVRPSGTEPKIKFYLGVKGTVSYTHLRAHETRGNLV
;
A
#
# COMPACT_ATOMS: atom_id res chain seq x y z
N VAL A 1 -2.05 3.05 16.37
CA VAL A 1 -2.42 1.68 16.73
C VAL A 1 -1.82 1.33 18.07
N GLY A 2 -2.63 1.06 19.08
CA GLY A 2 -2.27 0.33 20.30
C GLY A 2 -1.51 1.06 21.40
N SER A 3 -1.02 2.28 21.24
CA SER A 3 -0.54 3.04 22.38
C SER A 3 -1.73 3.63 23.17
N GLU A 4 -1.60 3.74 24.49
CA GLU A 4 -2.60 4.42 25.34
C GLU A 4 -2.88 5.84 24.80
N MET A 5 -1.87 6.50 24.25
CA MET A 5 -1.97 7.80 23.59
C MET A 5 -2.96 7.77 22.42
N CYS A 6 -2.87 6.82 21.50
CA CYS A 6 -3.80 6.73 20.36
C CYS A 6 -5.23 6.44 20.81
N ILE A 7 -5.41 5.60 21.84
CA ILE A 7 -6.74 5.28 22.39
C ILE A 7 -7.36 6.53 23.03
N ARG A 8 -6.58 7.31 23.76
CA ARG A 8 -7.02 8.57 24.35
C ARG A 8 -7.33 9.61 23.28
N ASP A 9 -6.42 9.83 22.34
CA ASP A 9 -6.55 10.86 21.30
C ASP A 9 -7.80 10.65 20.45
N ARG A 10 -8.16 9.39 20.11
CA ARG A 10 -9.39 9.11 19.36
C ARG A 10 -10.66 9.48 20.14
N LEU A 11 -10.69 9.23 21.46
CA LEU A 11 -11.82 9.60 22.31
C LEU A 11 -11.93 11.13 22.46
N GLU A 12 -10.82 11.81 22.72
CA GLU A 12 -10.78 13.27 22.85
C GLU A 12 -11.24 13.95 21.53
N THR A 13 -10.78 13.42 20.38
CA THR A 13 -11.26 13.87 19.06
C THR A 13 -12.77 13.70 18.91
N ALA A 14 -13.31 12.53 19.30
CA ALA A 14 -14.74 12.25 19.25
C ALA A 14 -15.55 13.22 20.13
N LEU A 15 -15.10 13.44 21.37
CA LEU A 15 -15.77 14.33 22.32
C LEU A 15 -15.70 15.81 21.91
N CYS A 16 -14.60 16.24 21.30
CA CYS A 16 -14.48 17.58 20.72
C CYS A 16 -15.49 17.77 19.57
N LEU A 17 -15.60 16.81 18.67
CA LEU A 17 -16.59 16.84 17.58
C LEU A 17 -18.02 16.85 18.12
N CYS A 18 -18.34 16.01 19.10
CA CYS A 18 -19.65 16.00 19.77
C CYS A 18 -19.99 17.33 20.42
N ALA A 19 -19.03 17.97 21.10
CA ALA A 19 -19.22 19.28 21.73
C ALA A 19 -19.50 20.42 20.73
N ASN A 20 -19.17 20.19 19.44
CA ASN A 20 -19.51 21.09 18.33
C ASN A 20 -20.78 20.65 17.57
N GLY A 21 -21.56 19.71 18.13
CA GLY A 21 -22.82 19.24 17.56
C GLY A 21 -22.68 18.23 16.42
N VAL A 22 -21.49 17.66 16.22
CA VAL A 22 -21.23 16.65 15.18
C VAL A 22 -21.60 15.27 15.72
N LYS A 23 -22.41 14.51 14.98
CA LYS A 23 -22.69 13.11 15.28
C LYS A 23 -21.49 12.25 14.94
N VAL A 24 -20.98 11.49 15.90
CA VAL A 24 -19.77 10.68 15.79
C VAL A 24 -20.12 9.19 15.91
N TYR A 25 -19.51 8.39 15.04
CA TYR A 25 -19.43 6.94 15.13
C TYR A 25 -18.03 6.56 15.59
N LEU A 26 -17.90 5.92 16.75
CA LEU A 26 -16.62 5.52 17.32
C LEU A 26 -16.55 4.01 17.40
N PHE A 27 -15.54 3.40 16.81
CA PHE A 27 -15.33 1.95 16.96
C PHE A 27 -15.08 1.57 18.42
N ASP A 28 -15.66 0.45 18.88
CA ASP A 28 -15.51 -0.09 20.22
C ASP A 28 -14.07 -0.56 20.51
N ALA A 29 -13.35 -0.98 19.49
CA ALA A 29 -11.95 -1.42 19.55
C ALA A 29 -11.15 -0.91 18.34
N LEU A 30 -9.86 -1.26 18.28
CA LEU A 30 -9.00 -0.91 17.15
C LEU A 30 -9.42 -1.68 15.90
N ARG A 31 -9.41 -0.99 14.75
CA ARG A 31 -9.74 -1.55 13.44
C ARG A 31 -8.68 -1.17 12.40
N PRO A 32 -8.56 -1.95 11.30
CA PRO A 32 -7.74 -1.59 10.15
C PRO A 32 -8.08 -0.24 9.53
N THR A 33 -7.06 0.43 8.98
CA THR A 33 -7.26 1.66 8.18
C THR A 33 -8.27 1.47 7.02
N PRO A 34 -8.21 0.38 6.21
CA PRO A 34 -9.22 0.15 5.17
C PRO A 34 -10.64 -0.01 5.68
N GLU A 35 -10.81 -0.56 6.87
CA GLU A 35 -12.14 -0.70 7.47
C GLU A 35 -12.74 0.65 7.90
N LEU A 36 -11.91 1.60 8.36
CA LEU A 36 -12.37 2.98 8.55
C LEU A 36 -12.83 3.61 7.23
N SER A 37 -12.00 3.47 6.17
CA SER A 37 -12.36 3.98 4.83
C SER A 37 -13.68 3.38 4.34
N PHE A 38 -13.88 2.09 4.54
CA PHE A 38 -15.15 1.40 4.28
C PHE A 38 -16.29 1.96 5.12
N ALA A 39 -16.11 2.12 6.44
CA ALA A 39 -17.14 2.60 7.35
C ALA A 39 -17.62 4.01 7.00
N VAL A 40 -16.72 4.92 6.61
CA VAL A 40 -17.09 6.27 6.14
C VAL A 40 -18.08 6.18 4.97
N ARG A 41 -17.83 5.30 4.02
CA ARG A 41 -18.72 5.07 2.85
C ARG A 41 -20.02 4.38 3.25
N HIS A 42 -19.91 3.31 4.04
CA HIS A 42 -21.05 2.47 4.45
C HIS A 42 -22.06 3.21 5.31
N LEU A 43 -21.58 4.05 6.23
CA LEU A 43 -22.41 4.87 7.10
C LEU A 43 -22.75 6.25 6.54
N HIS A 44 -22.30 6.55 5.31
CA HIS A 44 -22.49 7.86 4.65
C HIS A 44 -21.99 9.03 5.52
N CYS A 45 -20.82 8.86 6.16
CA CYS A 45 -20.21 9.91 6.95
C CYS A 45 -19.65 11.04 6.08
N ASN A 46 -19.64 12.26 6.58
CA ASN A 46 -19.03 13.39 5.88
C ASN A 46 -17.49 13.34 5.94
N ILE A 47 -16.96 12.85 7.06
CA ILE A 47 -15.51 12.71 7.30
C ILE A 47 -15.22 11.46 8.12
N GLY A 48 -13.98 10.99 8.03
CA GLY A 48 -13.41 9.99 8.94
C GLY A 48 -12.08 10.47 9.52
N VAL A 49 -11.75 9.98 10.71
CA VAL A 49 -10.47 10.27 11.36
C VAL A 49 -9.82 8.97 11.79
N ASN A 50 -8.55 8.78 11.41
CA ASN A 50 -7.73 7.66 11.85
C ASN A 50 -6.51 8.15 12.63
N ILE A 51 -6.39 7.73 13.88
CA ILE A 51 -5.25 8.02 14.74
C ILE A 51 -4.27 6.84 14.62
N THR A 52 -3.22 7.01 13.84
CA THR A 52 -2.24 5.95 13.57
C THR A 52 -0.90 6.52 13.12
N ALA A 53 0.19 5.94 13.60
CA ALA A 53 1.53 6.17 13.06
C ALA A 53 1.89 5.16 11.96
N SER A 54 0.92 4.30 11.51
CA SER A 54 1.15 3.22 10.55
C SER A 54 2.32 2.33 10.99
N HIS A 55 3.33 2.19 10.16
CA HIS A 55 4.54 1.38 10.35
C HIS A 55 5.72 2.14 11.01
N ASN A 56 5.51 3.37 11.45
CA ASN A 56 6.57 4.14 12.10
C ASN A 56 6.87 3.59 13.51
N PRO A 57 8.08 3.86 14.06
CA PRO A 57 8.42 3.53 15.44
C PRO A 57 7.44 4.12 16.46
N LYS A 58 7.40 3.54 17.66
CA LYS A 58 6.43 3.85 18.72
C LYS A 58 6.41 5.31 19.18
N GLU A 59 7.48 6.06 18.95
CA GLU A 59 7.60 7.47 19.32
C GLU A 59 6.76 8.40 18.42
N TYR A 60 6.24 7.86 17.31
CA TYR A 60 5.44 8.62 16.35
C TYR A 60 3.94 8.41 16.60
N ASN A 61 3.18 9.44 16.32
CA ASN A 61 1.74 9.39 16.18
C ASN A 61 1.33 10.09 14.89
N GLY A 62 0.09 9.88 14.42
CA GLY A 62 -0.42 10.49 13.21
C GLY A 62 -1.93 10.71 13.29
N TYR A 63 -2.38 11.74 12.58
CA TYR A 63 -3.78 12.13 12.47
C TYR A 63 -4.13 12.19 10.98
N LYS A 64 -4.81 11.16 10.47
CA LYS A 64 -5.23 11.06 9.07
C LYS A 64 -6.72 11.42 8.96
N VAL A 65 -7.05 12.33 8.04
CA VAL A 65 -8.43 12.74 7.77
C VAL A 65 -8.89 12.17 6.44
N TYR A 66 -10.08 11.61 6.42
CA TYR A 66 -10.75 11.01 5.26
C TYR A 66 -12.00 11.83 4.91
N TRP A 67 -12.31 11.94 3.63
CA TRP A 67 -13.48 12.66 3.14
C TRP A 67 -14.69 11.74 3.01
N ASP A 68 -15.81 12.25 2.51
CA ASP A 68 -17.08 11.56 2.34
C ASP A 68 -17.04 10.32 1.44
N ASP A 69 -16.08 10.26 0.54
CA ASP A 69 -15.83 9.12 -0.33
C ASP A 69 -14.97 8.01 0.31
N GLY A 70 -14.47 8.22 1.53
CA GLY A 70 -13.60 7.30 2.24
C GLY A 70 -12.13 7.42 1.86
N ALA A 71 -11.72 8.40 1.04
CA ALA A 71 -10.32 8.66 0.70
C ALA A 71 -9.67 9.66 1.65
N GLN A 72 -8.36 9.56 1.85
CA GLN A 72 -7.61 10.64 2.52
C GLN A 72 -7.76 11.95 1.76
N ILE A 73 -7.95 13.04 2.52
CA ILE A 73 -8.10 14.38 1.96
C ILE A 73 -6.89 14.78 1.10
N VAL A 74 -7.21 15.50 0.04
CA VAL A 74 -6.25 16.16 -0.85
C VAL A 74 -6.55 17.65 -0.93
N SER A 75 -5.73 18.43 -1.65
CA SER A 75 -6.05 19.84 -1.89
C SER A 75 -7.37 20.00 -2.65
N PRO A 76 -8.21 20.99 -2.27
CA PRO A 76 -7.92 22.11 -1.33
C PRO A 76 -8.19 21.79 0.14
N GLN A 77 -8.96 20.74 0.49
CA GLN A 77 -9.47 20.47 1.84
C GLN A 77 -8.35 20.34 2.89
N ASP A 78 -7.22 19.73 2.55
CA ASP A 78 -6.07 19.60 3.45
C ASP A 78 -5.52 20.97 3.89
N LYS A 79 -5.46 21.92 2.98
CA LYS A 79 -4.98 23.29 3.26
C LYS A 79 -6.00 24.12 4.04
N GLU A 80 -7.28 23.96 3.71
CA GLU A 80 -8.37 24.67 4.40
C GLU A 80 -8.46 24.24 5.87
N ILE A 81 -8.42 22.93 6.15
CA ILE A 81 -8.41 22.39 7.51
C ILE A 81 -7.18 22.87 8.30
N ILE A 82 -5.99 22.81 7.72
CA ILE A 82 -4.76 23.27 8.38
C ILE A 82 -4.81 24.79 8.64
N ALA A 83 -5.40 25.57 7.75
CA ALA A 83 -5.57 27.00 7.98
C ALA A 83 -6.46 27.27 9.21
N GLU A 84 -7.57 26.54 9.35
CA GLU A 84 -8.44 26.67 10.53
C GLU A 84 -7.75 26.21 11.82
N VAL A 85 -6.98 25.11 11.77
CA VAL A 85 -6.18 24.68 12.93
C VAL A 85 -5.20 25.74 13.39
N ASN A 86 -4.55 26.42 12.43
CA ASN A 86 -3.59 27.51 12.72
C ASN A 86 -4.26 28.79 13.25
N ASN A 87 -5.57 28.94 13.10
CA ASN A 87 -6.35 30.06 13.66
C ASN A 87 -6.68 29.87 15.15
N ILE A 88 -6.41 28.68 15.72
CA ILE A 88 -6.61 28.41 17.13
C ILE A 88 -5.44 28.99 17.91
N GLU A 89 -5.66 30.11 18.59
CA GLU A 89 -4.63 30.82 19.36
C GLU A 89 -4.51 30.31 20.80
N ASP A 90 -5.60 29.78 21.37
CA ASP A 90 -5.69 29.32 22.76
C ASP A 90 -6.49 28.02 22.86
N PHE A 91 -6.02 27.07 23.67
CA PHE A 91 -6.72 25.81 23.92
C PHE A 91 -8.10 25.99 24.56
N SER A 92 -8.40 27.11 25.23
CA SER A 92 -9.73 27.42 25.73
C SER A 92 -10.79 27.56 24.63
N MET A 93 -10.37 27.78 23.38
CA MET A 93 -11.28 27.78 22.22
C MET A 93 -11.77 26.37 21.87
N VAL A 94 -11.07 25.33 22.29
CA VAL A 94 -11.41 23.92 22.01
C VAL A 94 -12.51 23.47 22.95
N LYS A 95 -13.69 23.18 22.39
CA LYS A 95 -14.81 22.64 23.15
C LYS A 95 -14.64 21.14 23.34
N THR A 96 -15.01 20.66 24.50
CA THR A 96 -15.13 19.22 24.78
C THR A 96 -16.38 18.97 25.62
N MET A 97 -16.83 17.71 25.73
CA MET A 97 -17.94 17.31 26.56
C MET A 97 -17.69 15.96 27.22
N ASP A 98 -18.46 15.66 28.26
CA ASP A 98 -18.40 14.37 28.91
C ASP A 98 -18.90 13.24 28.00
N LYS A 99 -18.27 12.05 28.11
CA LYS A 99 -18.57 10.89 27.26
C LYS A 99 -20.02 10.41 27.43
N ASP A 100 -20.49 10.29 28.67
CA ASP A 100 -21.81 9.77 28.93
C ASP A 100 -22.88 10.79 28.48
N ALA A 101 -22.61 12.08 28.67
CA ALA A 101 -23.44 13.15 28.12
C ALA A 101 -23.50 13.14 26.58
N ALA A 102 -22.40 12.81 25.91
CA ALA A 102 -22.37 12.69 24.45
C ALA A 102 -23.21 11.49 23.97
N ILE A 103 -23.16 10.37 24.69
CA ILE A 103 -24.00 9.18 24.44
C ILE A 103 -25.46 9.48 24.65
N ASP A 104 -25.81 10.06 25.79
CA ASP A 104 -27.20 10.40 26.14
C ASP A 104 -27.82 11.40 25.16
N ALA A 105 -27.02 12.32 24.63
CA ALA A 105 -27.43 13.25 23.59
C ALA A 105 -27.55 12.60 22.19
N GLY A 106 -27.19 11.33 22.03
CA GLY A 106 -27.17 10.63 20.73
C GLY A 106 -26.10 11.13 19.75
N LEU A 107 -25.13 11.91 20.24
CA LEU A 107 -24.04 12.43 19.45
C LEU A 107 -22.88 11.43 19.31
N LEU A 108 -22.58 10.66 20.35
CA LEU A 108 -21.57 9.61 20.32
C LEU A 108 -22.24 8.23 20.19
N ASN A 109 -21.98 7.55 19.08
CA ASN A 109 -22.50 6.23 18.77
C ASN A 109 -21.33 5.23 18.68
N VAL A 110 -21.36 4.19 19.49
CA VAL A 110 -20.36 3.13 19.46
C VAL A 110 -20.75 2.12 18.40
N ILE A 111 -19.81 1.79 17.49
CA ILE A 111 -19.96 0.82 16.41
C ILE A 111 -18.91 -0.29 16.53
N GLY A 112 -19.15 -1.44 15.91
CA GLY A 112 -18.25 -2.59 16.02
C GLY A 112 -18.60 -3.72 15.07
N GLN A 113 -19.06 -4.85 15.60
CA GLN A 113 -19.25 -6.11 14.88
C GLN A 113 -20.11 -5.98 13.61
N GLU A 114 -21.11 -5.14 13.59
CA GLU A 114 -21.97 -4.91 12.42
C GLU A 114 -21.20 -4.32 11.23
N ILE A 115 -20.16 -3.50 11.50
CA ILE A 115 -19.28 -2.94 10.47
C ILE A 115 -18.26 -3.99 10.06
N ASP A 116 -17.69 -4.73 11.01
CA ASP A 116 -16.78 -5.86 10.73
C ASP A 116 -17.47 -6.85 9.78
N ASP A 117 -18.73 -7.22 10.04
CA ASP A 117 -19.49 -8.17 9.22
C ASP A 117 -19.76 -7.63 7.81
N ALA A 118 -20.13 -6.35 7.72
CA ALA A 118 -20.36 -5.70 6.43
C ALA A 118 -19.06 -5.60 5.61
N TYR A 119 -17.94 -5.25 6.23
CA TYR A 119 -16.63 -5.17 5.59
C TYR A 119 -16.16 -6.54 5.08
N ILE A 120 -16.21 -7.58 5.91
CA ILE A 120 -15.86 -8.96 5.51
C ILE A 120 -16.78 -9.45 4.38
N GLY A 121 -18.06 -9.08 4.42
CA GLY A 121 -19.01 -9.37 3.35
C GLY A 121 -18.60 -8.76 1.99
N GLU A 122 -18.00 -7.56 1.97
CA GLU A 122 -17.45 -6.98 0.75
C GLU A 122 -16.20 -7.74 0.27
N LEU A 123 -15.33 -8.17 1.19
CA LEU A 123 -14.15 -8.95 0.83
C LEU A 123 -14.53 -10.28 0.18
N HIS A 124 -15.54 -10.98 0.69
CA HIS A 124 -16.03 -12.24 0.10
C HIS A 124 -16.48 -12.10 -1.35
N LYS A 125 -17.02 -10.94 -1.75
CA LYS A 125 -17.44 -10.67 -3.16
C LYS A 125 -16.25 -10.60 -4.12
N LEU A 126 -15.04 -10.39 -3.63
CA LEU A 126 -13.82 -10.34 -4.44
C LEU A 126 -13.31 -11.73 -4.82
N VAL A 127 -13.69 -12.77 -4.08
CA VAL A 127 -13.25 -14.15 -4.31
C VAL A 127 -13.72 -14.62 -5.69
N MET A 128 -12.81 -15.19 -6.44
CA MET A 128 -13.04 -15.60 -7.83
C MET A 128 -13.14 -17.12 -7.98
N ASN A 129 -12.40 -17.88 -7.19
CA ASN A 129 -12.27 -19.34 -7.30
C ASN A 129 -12.39 -20.04 -5.95
N PRO A 130 -13.54 -20.03 -5.29
CA PRO A 130 -13.71 -20.66 -3.97
C PRO A 130 -13.43 -22.17 -3.98
N GLU A 131 -13.69 -22.86 -5.10
CA GLU A 131 -13.39 -24.27 -5.27
C GLU A 131 -11.88 -24.57 -5.28
N GLU A 132 -11.05 -23.66 -5.78
CA GLU A 132 -9.59 -23.80 -5.75
C GLU A 132 -9.06 -23.67 -4.31
N ILE A 133 -9.65 -22.79 -3.52
CA ILE A 133 -9.32 -22.64 -2.08
C ILE A 133 -9.67 -23.94 -1.34
N GLN A 134 -10.85 -24.51 -1.59
CA GLN A 134 -11.28 -25.75 -0.92
C GLN A 134 -10.37 -26.94 -1.24
N LYS A 135 -9.90 -27.06 -2.50
CA LYS A 135 -8.96 -28.11 -2.91
C LYS A 135 -7.58 -27.96 -2.25
N ALA A 136 -7.12 -26.74 -2.05
CA ALA A 136 -5.83 -26.38 -1.46
C ALA A 136 -5.97 -25.91 0.01
N GLY A 137 -6.98 -26.39 0.75
CA GLY A 137 -7.23 -26.00 2.14
C GLY A 137 -6.11 -26.38 3.11
N ASP A 138 -5.15 -27.19 2.67
CA ASP A 138 -3.90 -27.55 3.35
C ASP A 138 -2.72 -26.63 3.03
N LEU A 139 -2.93 -25.55 2.29
CA LEU A 139 -1.91 -24.53 2.05
C LEU A 139 -1.43 -23.97 3.40
N LYS A 140 -0.13 -24.13 3.68
CA LYS A 140 0.46 -23.72 4.96
C LYS A 140 0.81 -22.24 4.93
N ILE A 141 0.02 -21.47 5.63
CA ILE A 141 0.14 -20.01 5.71
C ILE A 141 0.71 -19.64 7.09
N VAL A 142 1.78 -18.84 7.11
CA VAL A 142 2.28 -18.19 8.32
C VAL A 142 1.91 -16.71 8.25
N TYR A 143 1.29 -16.21 9.32
CA TYR A 143 0.81 -14.83 9.38
C TYR A 143 1.31 -14.10 10.62
N SER A 144 1.75 -12.85 10.44
CA SER A 144 2.03 -11.92 11.52
C SER A 144 1.30 -10.60 11.33
N PRO A 145 0.54 -10.13 12.34
CA PRO A 145 -0.06 -8.80 12.37
C PRO A 145 0.88 -7.69 12.87
N LEU A 146 2.12 -7.97 13.19
CA LEU A 146 3.08 -7.03 13.80
C LEU A 146 2.47 -6.22 14.95
N HIS A 147 1.82 -6.89 15.92
CA HIS A 147 1.13 -6.27 17.07
C HIS A 147 -0.04 -5.36 16.68
N GLY A 148 -0.55 -5.47 15.46
CA GLY A 148 -1.52 -4.54 14.88
C GLY A 148 -2.95 -5.07 14.80
N THR A 149 -3.74 -4.38 14.00
CA THR A 149 -5.19 -4.56 13.87
C THR A 149 -5.59 -5.67 12.90
N GLY A 150 -4.66 -6.16 12.08
CA GLY A 150 -4.93 -7.15 11.04
C GLY A 150 -5.31 -8.54 11.56
N LEU A 151 -4.98 -8.89 12.83
CA LEU A 151 -5.19 -10.25 13.35
C LEU A 151 -6.62 -10.76 13.16
N LYS A 152 -7.59 -10.04 13.70
CA LYS A 152 -9.00 -10.48 13.69
C LYS A 152 -9.57 -10.61 12.27
N PRO A 153 -9.51 -9.57 11.40
CA PRO A 153 -10.11 -9.67 10.07
C PRO A 153 -9.38 -10.69 9.17
N VAL A 154 -8.05 -10.80 9.25
CA VAL A 154 -7.29 -11.77 8.45
C VAL A 154 -7.61 -13.21 8.84
N THR A 155 -7.53 -13.53 10.14
CA THR A 155 -7.82 -14.90 10.59
C THR A 155 -9.28 -15.27 10.34
N ARG A 156 -10.20 -14.32 10.47
CA ARG A 156 -11.61 -14.51 10.17
C ARG A 156 -11.83 -14.83 8.68
N VAL A 157 -11.36 -13.98 7.78
CA VAL A 157 -11.61 -14.14 6.35
C VAL A 157 -10.96 -15.43 5.81
N LEU A 158 -9.75 -15.77 6.26
CA LEU A 158 -9.11 -17.01 5.85
C LEU A 158 -9.87 -18.25 6.35
N SER A 159 -10.34 -18.24 7.61
CA SER A 159 -11.14 -19.31 8.19
C SER A 159 -12.48 -19.47 7.46
N GLU A 160 -13.21 -18.39 7.20
CA GLU A 160 -14.50 -18.39 6.50
C GLU A 160 -14.37 -18.91 5.05
N LEU A 161 -13.22 -18.67 4.40
CA LEU A 161 -12.93 -19.18 3.06
C LEU A 161 -12.48 -20.66 3.04
N GLY A 162 -12.11 -21.22 4.19
CA GLY A 162 -11.77 -22.65 4.31
C GLY A 162 -10.27 -22.95 4.31
N PHE A 163 -9.39 -21.97 4.52
CA PHE A 163 -7.98 -22.23 4.82
C PHE A 163 -7.85 -22.80 6.23
N LYS A 164 -7.28 -24.01 6.35
CA LYS A 164 -7.25 -24.79 7.61
C LYS A 164 -5.89 -24.79 8.29
N ASP A 165 -4.82 -24.49 7.55
CA ASP A 165 -3.43 -24.59 8.04
C ASP A 165 -2.79 -23.20 8.11
N VAL A 166 -3.37 -22.35 8.98
CA VAL A 166 -2.94 -20.96 9.22
C VAL A 166 -2.25 -20.87 10.58
N HIS A 167 -0.97 -20.53 10.57
CA HIS A 167 -0.12 -20.39 11.75
C HIS A 167 0.15 -18.91 12.02
N VAL A 168 -0.35 -18.40 13.12
CA VAL A 168 -0.09 -17.04 13.57
C VAL A 168 1.18 -16.99 14.41
N VAL A 169 1.99 -15.94 14.24
CA VAL A 169 3.13 -15.67 15.13
C VAL A 169 2.58 -15.13 16.46
N GLU A 170 2.49 -16.01 17.46
CA GLU A 170 1.83 -15.74 18.76
C GLU A 170 2.41 -14.52 19.48
N GLU A 171 3.73 -14.35 19.44
CA GLU A 171 4.43 -13.23 20.08
C GLU A 171 4.03 -11.88 19.46
N GLN A 172 3.57 -11.87 18.21
CA GLN A 172 3.16 -10.68 17.48
C GLN A 172 1.63 -10.54 17.34
N ALA A 173 0.87 -11.51 17.87
CA ALA A 173 -0.60 -11.51 17.84
C ALA A 173 -1.22 -10.54 18.86
N VAL A 174 -0.49 -10.21 19.93
CA VAL A 174 -0.96 -9.27 20.94
C VAL A 174 -0.81 -7.83 20.44
N GLN A 175 -1.92 -7.07 20.45
CA GLN A 175 -1.88 -5.63 20.15
C GLN A 175 -1.07 -4.89 21.22
N ASP A 176 0.10 -4.39 20.85
CA ASP A 176 1.00 -3.65 21.72
C ASP A 176 1.71 -2.52 20.96
N GLY A 177 1.39 -1.29 21.30
CA GLY A 177 1.99 -0.09 20.68
C GLY A 177 3.46 0.13 21.02
N ASN A 178 4.07 -0.68 21.90
CA ASN A 178 5.50 -0.68 22.13
C ASN A 178 6.28 -1.53 21.12
N PHE A 179 5.61 -2.38 20.36
CA PHE A 179 6.21 -3.27 19.35
C PHE A 179 7.39 -4.08 19.90
N PRO A 180 7.22 -4.87 20.96
CA PRO A 180 8.33 -5.46 21.74
C PRO A 180 9.22 -6.41 20.93
N THR A 181 8.77 -6.91 19.79
CA THR A 181 9.49 -7.88 18.96
C THR A 181 10.22 -7.26 17.76
N VAL A 182 9.98 -5.97 17.45
CA VAL A 182 10.56 -5.27 16.30
C VAL A 182 10.86 -3.81 16.65
N LYS A 183 11.93 -3.25 16.08
CA LYS A 183 12.25 -1.82 16.25
C LYS A 183 11.31 -0.93 15.42
N SER A 184 10.93 -1.41 14.23
CA SER A 184 9.99 -0.75 13.36
C SER A 184 9.03 -1.81 12.80
N PRO A 185 7.71 -1.66 13.00
CA PRO A 185 6.72 -2.63 12.53
C PRO A 185 6.41 -2.43 11.03
N ASN A 186 7.47 -2.36 10.22
CA ASN A 186 7.39 -2.08 8.78
C ASN A 186 7.65 -3.35 7.96
N PRO A 187 6.69 -3.86 7.20
CA PRO A 187 6.86 -5.04 6.35
C PRO A 187 7.85 -4.84 5.17
N GLU A 188 8.36 -3.64 4.95
CA GLU A 188 9.48 -3.41 4.03
C GLU A 188 10.85 -3.80 4.64
N GLY A 189 10.92 -4.02 5.97
CA GLY A 189 12.14 -4.33 6.69
C GLY A 189 12.30 -5.83 6.98
N ALA A 190 13.48 -6.38 6.71
CA ALA A 190 13.76 -7.81 6.94
C ALA A 190 13.54 -8.25 8.42
N GLU A 191 13.71 -7.34 9.39
CA GLU A 191 13.49 -7.65 10.82
C GLU A 191 12.04 -8.00 11.14
N ALA A 192 11.06 -7.49 10.36
CA ALA A 192 9.65 -7.79 10.54
C ALA A 192 9.31 -9.28 10.30
N TYR A 193 10.18 -10.00 9.59
CA TYR A 193 9.95 -11.40 9.23
C TYR A 193 10.72 -12.42 10.08
N ALA A 194 11.56 -11.99 11.00
CA ALA A 194 12.44 -12.88 11.75
C ALA A 194 11.67 -14.05 12.41
N LEU A 195 10.63 -13.74 13.19
CA LEU A 195 9.78 -14.75 13.85
C LEU A 195 8.92 -15.55 12.85
N SER A 196 8.39 -14.89 11.83
CA SER A 196 7.58 -15.54 10.81
C SER A 196 8.39 -16.55 9.99
N LEU A 197 9.65 -16.23 9.65
CA LEU A 197 10.57 -17.14 8.95
C LEU A 197 10.97 -18.32 9.84
N GLU A 198 11.17 -18.11 11.13
CA GLU A 198 11.45 -19.17 12.10
C GLU A 198 10.26 -20.12 12.20
N LEU A 199 9.05 -19.59 12.38
CA LEU A 199 7.83 -20.37 12.44
C LEU A 199 7.60 -21.14 11.12
N ALA A 200 7.78 -20.49 9.97
CA ALA A 200 7.62 -21.12 8.67
C ALA A 200 8.56 -22.31 8.46
N LYS A 201 9.82 -22.21 8.87
CA LYS A 201 10.75 -23.34 8.84
C LYS A 201 10.31 -24.50 9.73
N LYS A 202 9.71 -24.19 10.88
CA LYS A 202 9.24 -25.19 11.85
C LYS A 202 8.02 -25.96 11.35
N VAL A 203 7.06 -25.26 10.73
CA VAL A 203 5.78 -25.85 10.28
C VAL A 203 5.79 -26.27 8.82
N GLY A 204 6.82 -25.91 8.05
CA GLY A 204 6.89 -26.11 6.61
C GLY A 204 5.96 -25.14 5.87
N GLY A 205 5.92 -23.86 6.29
CA GLY A 205 5.07 -22.83 5.69
C GLY A 205 5.39 -22.60 4.21
N GLU A 206 4.38 -22.48 3.38
CA GLU A 206 4.53 -22.24 1.94
C GLU A 206 4.43 -20.74 1.60
N LEU A 207 3.70 -19.99 2.44
CA LEU A 207 3.45 -18.57 2.29
C LEU A 207 3.61 -17.88 3.65
N ILE A 208 4.37 -16.80 3.69
CA ILE A 208 4.55 -15.96 4.87
C ILE A 208 3.99 -14.59 4.55
N LEU A 209 3.06 -14.12 5.36
CA LEU A 209 2.35 -12.86 5.18
C LEU A 209 2.46 -12.02 6.44
N VAL A 210 2.79 -10.73 6.28
CA VAL A 210 3.01 -9.81 7.38
C VAL A 210 2.30 -8.50 7.08
N THR A 211 1.36 -8.08 7.94
CA THR A 211 0.72 -6.77 7.81
C THR A 211 1.37 -5.76 8.75
N ASP A 212 1.40 -4.49 8.35
CA ASP A 212 1.76 -3.43 9.28
C ASP A 212 0.65 -3.19 10.33
N PRO A 213 0.89 -2.40 11.39
CA PRO A 213 -0.05 -2.30 12.50
C PRO A 213 -1.44 -1.80 12.16
N ASP A 214 -1.60 -0.89 11.20
CA ASP A 214 -2.92 -0.41 10.77
C ASP A 214 -3.46 -1.15 9.54
N ALA A 215 -2.78 -2.25 9.16
CA ALA A 215 -3.17 -3.23 8.16
C ALA A 215 -3.53 -2.61 6.79
N ASP A 216 -2.79 -1.55 6.39
CA ASP A 216 -2.90 -0.98 5.07
C ASP A 216 -1.79 -1.48 4.12
N ARG A 217 -0.73 -2.14 4.66
CA ARG A 217 0.38 -2.73 3.90
C ARG A 217 0.54 -4.20 4.18
N LEU A 218 0.98 -4.92 3.15
CA LEU A 218 1.22 -6.35 3.20
C LEU A 218 2.61 -6.68 2.67
N GLY A 219 3.42 -7.33 3.48
CA GLY A 219 4.66 -7.93 3.05
C GLY A 219 4.56 -9.45 2.94
N MET A 220 5.41 -10.04 2.11
CA MET A 220 5.28 -11.43 1.75
C MET A 220 6.63 -12.11 1.49
N TYR A 221 6.75 -13.37 1.95
CA TYR A 221 7.71 -14.35 1.47
C TYR A 221 6.99 -15.57 0.92
N GLY A 222 7.47 -16.12 -0.18
CA GLY A 222 7.00 -17.38 -0.75
C GLY A 222 8.11 -18.44 -0.72
N TYR A 223 7.73 -19.70 -0.64
CA TYR A 223 8.67 -20.79 -0.69
C TYR A 223 9.05 -21.15 -2.13
N ASP A 224 10.36 -21.15 -2.40
CA ASP A 224 10.93 -21.67 -3.64
C ASP A 224 11.28 -23.15 -3.44
N SER A 225 10.39 -24.02 -3.86
CA SER A 225 10.53 -25.48 -3.70
C SER A 225 11.72 -26.06 -4.47
N LYS A 226 12.18 -25.41 -5.55
CA LYS A 226 13.30 -25.88 -6.36
C LYS A 226 14.66 -25.64 -5.70
N ASN A 227 14.76 -24.55 -4.93
CA ASN A 227 15.99 -24.17 -4.24
C ASN A 227 15.93 -24.42 -2.73
N ASN A 228 14.77 -24.83 -2.20
CA ASN A 228 14.52 -25.08 -0.77
C ASN A 228 14.82 -23.83 0.10
N GLU A 229 14.30 -22.67 -0.33
CA GLU A 229 14.50 -21.41 0.36
C GLU A 229 13.27 -20.51 0.31
N TYR A 230 13.18 -19.55 1.24
CA TYR A 230 12.16 -18.52 1.22
C TYR A 230 12.65 -17.32 0.44
N LYS A 231 11.82 -16.83 -0.49
CA LYS A 231 12.08 -15.66 -1.33
C LYS A 231 11.20 -14.50 -0.90
N GLU A 232 11.82 -13.35 -0.69
CA GLU A 232 11.12 -12.09 -0.47
C GLU A 232 10.42 -11.61 -1.74
N PHE A 233 9.19 -11.14 -1.60
CA PHE A 233 8.47 -10.47 -2.67
C PHE A 233 8.39 -8.97 -2.36
N THR A 234 8.88 -8.15 -3.26
CA THR A 234 8.67 -6.70 -3.17
C THR A 234 7.21 -6.35 -3.48
N GLY A 235 6.78 -5.13 -3.09
CA GLY A 235 5.45 -4.64 -3.44
C GLY A 235 5.17 -4.69 -4.95
N ASN A 236 6.17 -4.40 -5.77
CA ASN A 236 6.10 -4.53 -7.23
C ASN A 236 5.86 -5.98 -7.69
N MET A 237 6.51 -6.97 -7.05
CA MET A 237 6.40 -8.37 -7.44
C MET A 237 5.03 -8.95 -7.11
N PHE A 238 4.59 -8.88 -5.86
CA PHE A 238 3.29 -9.46 -5.51
C PHE A 238 2.13 -8.64 -6.10
N GLY A 239 2.30 -7.32 -6.25
CA GLY A 239 1.34 -6.47 -6.93
C GLY A 239 1.17 -6.83 -8.41
N ALA A 240 2.27 -7.18 -9.11
CA ALA A 240 2.22 -7.67 -10.50
C ALA A 240 1.54 -9.06 -10.58
N ILE A 241 1.84 -9.98 -9.65
CA ILE A 241 1.15 -11.28 -9.56
C ILE A 241 -0.35 -11.09 -9.39
N LEU A 242 -0.77 -10.24 -8.45
CA LEU A 242 -2.20 -9.98 -8.22
C LEU A 242 -2.86 -9.27 -9.40
N CYS A 243 -2.19 -8.32 -10.02
CA CYS A 243 -2.68 -7.65 -11.22
C CYS A 243 -2.96 -8.66 -12.33
N ASP A 244 -2.00 -9.55 -12.63
CA ASP A 244 -2.17 -10.62 -13.62
C ASP A 244 -3.27 -11.60 -13.22
N TYR A 245 -3.28 -12.05 -11.95
CA TYR A 245 -4.27 -13.01 -11.45
C TYR A 245 -5.69 -12.46 -11.53
N VAL A 246 -5.92 -11.25 -11.04
CA VAL A 246 -7.24 -10.61 -11.04
C VAL A 246 -7.76 -10.38 -12.47
N LEU A 247 -6.90 -9.85 -13.35
CA LEU A 247 -7.28 -9.63 -14.75
C LEU A 247 -7.54 -10.94 -15.48
N MET A 248 -6.69 -11.96 -15.29
CA MET A 248 -6.84 -13.29 -15.86
C MET A 248 -8.17 -13.93 -15.44
N GLN A 249 -8.45 -13.97 -14.14
CA GLN A 249 -9.64 -14.64 -13.62
C GLN A 249 -10.92 -13.91 -14.02
N ARG A 250 -10.93 -12.59 -13.99
CA ARG A 250 -12.08 -11.79 -14.43
C ARG A 250 -12.32 -11.92 -15.93
N ALA A 251 -11.26 -11.95 -16.75
CA ALA A 251 -11.39 -12.15 -18.19
C ALA A 251 -11.94 -13.55 -18.52
N GLN A 252 -11.42 -14.60 -17.88
CA GLN A 252 -11.86 -15.99 -18.09
C GLN A 252 -13.31 -16.22 -17.64
N SER A 253 -13.76 -15.58 -16.57
CA SER A 253 -15.11 -15.70 -16.04
C SER A 253 -16.11 -14.72 -16.64
N GLY A 254 -15.71 -13.87 -17.60
CA GLY A 254 -16.57 -12.83 -18.17
C GLY A 254 -16.97 -11.72 -17.18
N ARG A 255 -16.23 -11.56 -16.08
CA ARG A 255 -16.46 -10.53 -15.05
C ARG A 255 -15.57 -9.29 -15.19
N LEU A 256 -14.74 -9.23 -16.24
CA LEU A 256 -14.00 -8.02 -16.54
C LEU A 256 -14.98 -6.94 -17.04
N PRO A 257 -15.09 -5.78 -16.38
CA PRO A 257 -16.03 -4.76 -16.80
C PRO A 257 -15.63 -4.12 -18.14
N ASP A 258 -16.53 -3.37 -18.74
CA ASP A 258 -16.20 -2.51 -19.87
C ASP A 258 -15.20 -1.43 -19.44
N ASN A 259 -14.30 -1.04 -20.34
CA ASN A 259 -13.25 -0.04 -20.07
C ASN A 259 -12.51 -0.24 -18.72
N PRO A 260 -11.97 -1.46 -18.45
CA PRO A 260 -11.36 -1.76 -17.18
C PRO A 260 -10.07 -0.95 -16.99
N ALA A 261 -9.80 -0.53 -15.75
CA ALA A 261 -8.60 0.19 -15.40
C ALA A 261 -7.86 -0.41 -14.19
N ILE A 262 -6.54 -0.50 -14.32
CA ILE A 262 -5.60 -0.65 -13.22
C ILE A 262 -5.05 0.73 -12.91
N VAL A 263 -5.12 1.16 -11.64
CA VAL A 263 -4.65 2.48 -11.22
C VAL A 263 -3.42 2.34 -10.34
N THR A 264 -2.35 3.05 -10.68
CA THR A 264 -1.07 2.96 -9.97
C THR A 264 -0.28 4.27 -10.06
N THR A 265 0.95 4.28 -9.55
CA THR A 265 1.79 5.48 -9.49
C THR A 265 2.95 5.42 -10.48
N VAL A 266 3.63 6.56 -10.69
CA VAL A 266 4.77 6.67 -11.62
C VAL A 266 5.98 5.80 -11.27
N VAL A 267 6.04 5.22 -10.06
CA VAL A 267 7.17 4.40 -9.59
C VAL A 267 6.86 2.90 -9.55
N ILE A 268 5.72 2.49 -10.09
CA ILE A 268 5.38 1.07 -10.21
C ILE A 268 6.23 0.38 -11.29
N THR A 269 6.42 -0.92 -11.17
CA THR A 269 7.06 -1.73 -12.21
C THR A 269 6.36 -1.60 -13.56
N ASN A 270 7.14 -1.41 -14.61
CA ASN A 270 6.59 -1.36 -15.98
C ASN A 270 5.98 -2.70 -16.44
N MET A 271 6.21 -3.80 -15.70
CA MET A 271 5.55 -5.09 -15.96
C MET A 271 4.02 -4.96 -15.90
N VAL A 272 3.48 -4.13 -15.01
CA VAL A 272 2.03 -3.90 -14.89
C VAL A 272 1.45 -3.35 -16.19
N LYS A 273 2.19 -2.49 -16.91
CA LYS A 273 1.76 -1.98 -18.24
C LYS A 273 1.63 -3.11 -19.26
N GLU A 274 2.58 -4.05 -19.26
CA GLU A 274 2.54 -5.19 -20.19
C GLU A 274 1.42 -6.17 -19.84
N ILE A 275 1.18 -6.42 -18.56
CA ILE A 275 0.03 -7.21 -18.08
C ILE A 275 -1.28 -6.56 -18.54
N CYS A 276 -1.45 -5.26 -18.34
CA CYS A 276 -2.65 -4.53 -18.77
C CYS A 276 -2.90 -4.64 -20.29
N LYS A 277 -1.85 -4.54 -21.10
CA LYS A 277 -1.94 -4.71 -22.56
C LYS A 277 -2.50 -6.08 -22.94
N LYS A 278 -2.03 -7.15 -22.28
CA LYS A 278 -2.51 -8.53 -22.53
C LYS A 278 -4.02 -8.67 -22.34
N TYR A 279 -4.58 -8.00 -21.36
CA TYR A 279 -6.00 -8.09 -21.00
C TYR A 279 -6.83 -6.91 -21.53
N ASN A 280 -6.32 -6.13 -22.47
CA ASN A 280 -6.97 -4.94 -23.03
C ASN A 280 -7.54 -4.01 -21.93
N THR A 281 -6.72 -3.76 -20.91
CA THR A 281 -7.04 -2.96 -19.73
C THR A 281 -6.25 -1.66 -19.74
N PHE A 282 -6.89 -0.55 -19.40
CA PHE A 282 -6.20 0.72 -19.26
C PHE A 282 -5.27 0.70 -18.04
N CYS A 283 -4.01 1.07 -18.23
CA CYS A 283 -3.04 1.23 -17.14
C CYS A 283 -2.89 2.70 -16.81
N ASP A 284 -3.61 3.18 -15.80
CA ASP A 284 -3.48 4.54 -15.29
C ASP A 284 -2.29 4.62 -14.32
N CYS A 285 -1.10 4.79 -14.89
CA CYS A 285 0.18 4.83 -14.16
C CYS A 285 0.77 6.24 -14.03
N ASN A 286 0.10 7.26 -14.53
CA ASN A 286 0.54 8.64 -14.45
C ASN A 286 -0.06 9.34 -13.24
N ASN A 287 0.19 8.80 -12.03
CA ASN A 287 -0.28 9.38 -10.78
C ASN A 287 0.89 9.64 -9.84
N LEU A 288 0.77 10.70 -9.04
CA LEU A 288 1.74 11.01 -7.98
C LEU A 288 1.79 9.86 -6.96
N ILE A 289 2.93 9.73 -6.28
CA ILE A 289 3.14 8.73 -5.23
C ILE A 289 2.20 9.00 -4.05
N GLY A 290 1.59 7.94 -3.54
CA GLY A 290 0.65 7.92 -2.41
C GLY A 290 -0.75 7.52 -2.83
N PHE A 291 -1.34 6.60 -2.07
CA PHE A 291 -2.61 5.95 -2.40
C PHE A 291 -3.78 6.93 -2.55
N LYS A 292 -3.74 8.08 -1.85
CA LYS A 292 -4.73 9.16 -2.01
C LYS A 292 -4.88 9.65 -3.46
N ASN A 293 -3.80 9.56 -4.26
CA ASN A 293 -3.86 9.93 -5.68
C ASN A 293 -4.55 8.82 -6.51
N ILE A 294 -4.35 7.54 -6.16
CA ILE A 294 -5.10 6.41 -6.72
C ILE A 294 -6.59 6.57 -6.40
N ALA A 295 -6.92 6.84 -5.14
CA ALA A 295 -8.28 7.06 -4.70
C ALA A 295 -8.95 8.26 -5.41
N SER A 296 -8.22 9.34 -5.66
CA SER A 296 -8.72 10.47 -6.45
C SER A 296 -9.07 10.08 -7.89
N ARG A 297 -8.30 9.17 -8.51
CA ARG A 297 -8.63 8.62 -9.84
C ARG A 297 -9.87 7.74 -9.79
N MET A 298 -10.02 6.92 -8.75
CA MET A 298 -11.23 6.12 -8.55
C MET A 298 -12.47 7.02 -8.48
N ARG A 299 -12.42 8.11 -7.69
CA ARG A 299 -13.51 9.10 -7.61
C ARG A 299 -13.80 9.74 -8.96
N ALA A 300 -12.77 10.12 -9.70
CA ALA A 300 -12.94 10.69 -11.05
C ALA A 300 -13.64 9.71 -12.00
N TYR A 301 -13.28 8.44 -11.97
CA TYR A 301 -13.93 7.41 -12.79
C TYR A 301 -15.39 7.18 -12.40
N GLU A 302 -15.71 7.18 -11.11
CA GLU A 302 -17.10 7.09 -10.63
C GLU A 302 -17.95 8.28 -11.11
N GLN A 303 -17.36 9.48 -11.19
CA GLN A 303 -18.06 10.69 -11.62
C GLN A 303 -18.22 10.79 -13.14
N THR A 304 -17.22 10.35 -13.90
CA THR A 304 -17.19 10.50 -15.36
C THR A 304 -17.70 9.28 -16.12
N GLY A 305 -17.61 8.08 -15.52
CA GLY A 305 -17.87 6.82 -16.21
C GLY A 305 -16.83 6.46 -17.27
N GLU A 306 -15.69 7.15 -17.33
CA GLU A 306 -14.66 6.94 -18.36
C GLU A 306 -14.04 5.55 -18.27
N HIS A 307 -13.75 5.08 -17.07
CA HIS A 307 -13.18 3.76 -16.80
C HIS A 307 -13.84 3.10 -15.59
N ASN A 308 -13.74 1.77 -15.53
CA ASN A 308 -14.13 0.98 -14.39
C ASN A 308 -12.89 0.49 -13.63
N TYR A 309 -12.70 0.95 -12.40
CA TYR A 309 -11.61 0.50 -11.56
C TYR A 309 -11.70 -0.99 -11.25
N VAL A 310 -10.60 -1.72 -11.46
CA VAL A 310 -10.49 -3.16 -11.20
C VAL A 310 -9.59 -3.45 -10.02
N PHE A 311 -8.40 -2.83 -10.01
CA PHE A 311 -7.36 -3.05 -9.00
C PHE A 311 -6.42 -1.86 -8.95
N GLY A 312 -5.94 -1.52 -7.75
CA GLY A 312 -4.95 -0.46 -7.56
C GLY A 312 -3.78 -0.95 -6.71
N LEU A 313 -2.60 -0.43 -7.04
CA LEU A 313 -1.37 -0.83 -6.35
C LEU A 313 -0.34 0.29 -6.32
N GLU A 314 0.44 0.33 -5.24
CA GLU A 314 1.64 1.16 -5.12
C GLU A 314 2.87 0.31 -4.74
N ASP A 315 4.07 0.81 -5.04
CA ASP A 315 5.34 0.13 -4.80
C ASP A 315 5.61 -0.15 -3.31
N THR A 316 5.00 0.63 -2.43
CA THR A 316 5.20 0.57 -0.98
C THR A 316 4.26 -0.43 -0.29
N PHE A 317 4.12 -1.64 -0.86
CA PHE A 317 3.43 -2.78 -0.26
C PHE A 317 1.91 -2.58 -0.07
N GLY A 318 1.29 -1.68 -0.83
CA GLY A 318 -0.13 -1.35 -0.70
C GLY A 318 -0.95 -1.64 -1.96
N CYS A 319 -2.05 -2.39 -1.81
CA CYS A 319 -3.02 -2.65 -2.87
C CYS A 319 -4.45 -2.43 -2.39
N LEU A 320 -5.36 -2.23 -3.34
CA LEU A 320 -6.81 -2.23 -3.11
C LEU A 320 -7.50 -3.04 -4.20
N PRO A 321 -8.10 -4.20 -3.87
CA PRO A 321 -8.65 -5.11 -4.87
C PRO A 321 -10.10 -4.83 -5.29
N GLY A 322 -10.71 -3.76 -4.84
CA GLY A 322 -12.10 -3.42 -5.15
C GLY A 322 -12.44 -1.97 -4.86
N THR A 323 -13.73 -1.63 -4.93
CA THR A 323 -14.22 -0.26 -4.76
C THR A 323 -14.92 0.00 -3.43
N TYR A 324 -14.89 -0.94 -2.50
CA TYR A 324 -15.54 -0.85 -1.17
C TYR A 324 -14.86 0.15 -0.24
N ALA A 325 -13.56 0.36 -0.40
CA ALA A 325 -12.74 1.33 0.32
C ALA A 325 -12.03 2.30 -0.64
N ARG A 326 -11.27 3.25 -0.08
CA ARG A 326 -10.48 4.25 -0.82
C ARG A 326 -9.08 4.42 -0.26
N ASP A 327 -8.64 3.45 0.52
CA ASP A 327 -7.24 3.32 0.95
C ASP A 327 -6.80 1.87 0.74
N LYS A 328 -5.48 1.65 0.82
CA LYS A 328 -4.88 0.31 0.72
C LYS A 328 -5.53 -0.64 1.71
N ASP A 329 -5.75 -1.87 1.28
CA ASP A 329 -6.31 -2.91 2.12
C ASP A 329 -5.44 -4.17 2.10
N SER A 330 -4.70 -4.37 3.17
CA SER A 330 -3.88 -5.57 3.31
C SER A 330 -4.71 -6.82 3.58
N VAL A 331 -5.90 -6.71 4.18
CA VAL A 331 -6.77 -7.87 4.46
C VAL A 331 -7.30 -8.46 3.16
N GLY A 332 -7.92 -7.62 2.31
CA GLY A 332 -8.39 -8.02 0.99
C GLY A 332 -7.28 -8.46 0.05
N THR A 333 -6.11 -7.79 0.11
CA THR A 333 -4.92 -8.15 -0.67
C THR A 333 -4.37 -9.52 -0.26
N LEU A 334 -4.23 -9.76 1.05
CA LEU A 334 -3.78 -11.04 1.61
C LEU A 334 -4.73 -12.17 1.23
N MET A 335 -6.02 -11.95 1.36
CA MET A 335 -7.06 -12.90 0.97
C MET A 335 -6.89 -13.34 -0.48
N LEU A 336 -6.74 -12.39 -1.41
CA LEU A 336 -6.55 -12.71 -2.83
C LEU A 336 -5.20 -13.35 -3.14
N LEU A 337 -4.13 -13.01 -2.39
CA LEU A 337 -2.84 -13.72 -2.52
C LEU A 337 -2.96 -15.18 -2.08
N CYS A 338 -3.69 -15.45 -1.01
CA CYS A 338 -3.95 -16.83 -0.58
C CYS A 338 -4.80 -17.59 -1.62
N GLU A 339 -5.81 -16.97 -2.21
CA GLU A 339 -6.57 -17.56 -3.32
C GLU A 339 -5.68 -17.84 -4.53
N ALA A 340 -4.84 -16.89 -4.94
CA ALA A 340 -3.88 -17.08 -6.03
C ALA A 340 -2.88 -18.21 -5.72
N ALA A 341 -2.38 -18.28 -4.47
CA ALA A 341 -1.48 -19.34 -4.04
C ALA A 341 -2.17 -20.72 -4.11
N ALA A 342 -3.42 -20.82 -3.66
CA ALA A 342 -4.23 -22.03 -3.78
C ALA A 342 -4.44 -22.45 -5.25
N TYR A 343 -4.78 -21.47 -6.11
CA TYR A 343 -4.96 -21.70 -7.54
C TYR A 343 -3.68 -22.25 -8.20
N TYR A 344 -2.52 -21.69 -7.91
CA TYR A 344 -1.25 -22.16 -8.46
C TYR A 344 -0.78 -23.48 -7.82
N LYS A 345 -0.98 -23.66 -6.51
CA LYS A 345 -0.68 -24.93 -5.82
C LYS A 345 -1.42 -26.12 -6.45
N ASN A 346 -2.69 -25.98 -6.78
CA ASN A 346 -3.49 -27.00 -7.46
C ASN A 346 -2.96 -27.34 -8.87
N ARG A 347 -2.05 -26.50 -9.40
CA ARG A 347 -1.36 -26.68 -10.70
C ARG A 347 0.10 -27.08 -10.52
N GLY A 348 0.52 -27.44 -9.30
CA GLY A 348 1.88 -27.86 -8.96
C GLY A 348 2.89 -26.71 -8.96
N MET A 349 2.45 -25.48 -8.74
CA MET A 349 3.27 -24.28 -8.77
C MET A 349 3.20 -23.52 -7.44
N THR A 350 4.29 -22.85 -7.08
CA THR A 350 4.30 -21.85 -6.03
C THR A 350 4.06 -20.44 -6.61
N LEU A 351 3.82 -19.43 -5.75
CA LEU A 351 3.79 -18.04 -6.21
C LEU A 351 5.16 -17.58 -6.74
N TRP A 352 6.25 -18.17 -6.26
CA TRP A 352 7.59 -17.91 -6.82
C TRP A 352 7.71 -18.44 -8.24
N ASP A 353 7.22 -19.66 -8.51
CA ASP A 353 7.17 -20.19 -9.87
C ASP A 353 6.36 -19.27 -10.79
N ARG A 354 5.22 -18.76 -10.31
CA ARG A 354 4.43 -17.80 -11.10
C ARG A 354 5.18 -16.51 -11.38
N MET A 355 5.92 -15.96 -10.40
CA MET A 355 6.73 -14.78 -10.62
C MET A 355 7.81 -15.01 -11.70
N VAL A 356 8.44 -16.17 -11.67
CA VAL A 356 9.42 -16.57 -12.70
C VAL A 356 8.76 -16.64 -14.08
N GLU A 357 7.56 -17.20 -14.20
CA GLU A 357 6.83 -17.21 -15.48
C GLU A 357 6.50 -15.81 -15.98
N LEU A 358 6.07 -14.89 -15.07
CA LEU A 358 5.80 -13.51 -15.44
C LEU A 358 7.07 -12.81 -15.98
N TRP A 359 8.23 -13.07 -15.37
CA TRP A 359 9.50 -12.57 -15.91
C TRP A 359 9.85 -13.14 -17.28
N GLN A 360 9.54 -14.40 -17.53
CA GLN A 360 9.76 -15.03 -18.83
C GLN A 360 8.81 -14.46 -19.90
N GLU A 361 7.57 -14.18 -19.52
CA GLU A 361 6.52 -13.68 -20.42
C GLU A 361 6.71 -12.20 -20.77
N TYR A 362 6.97 -11.34 -19.76
CA TYR A 362 6.99 -9.89 -19.93
C TYR A 362 8.38 -9.26 -19.91
N GLY A 363 9.38 -10.00 -19.44
CA GLY A 363 10.75 -9.54 -19.24
C GLY A 363 11.09 -9.36 -17.77
N TYR A 364 12.38 -9.41 -17.46
CA TYR A 364 12.89 -9.31 -16.10
C TYR A 364 12.95 -7.85 -15.65
N TYR A 365 11.94 -7.43 -14.91
CA TYR A 365 11.91 -6.11 -14.30
C TYR A 365 12.50 -6.18 -12.89
N LYS A 366 13.32 -5.20 -12.54
CA LYS A 366 13.88 -5.05 -11.20
C LYS A 366 13.84 -3.59 -10.79
N GLU A 367 13.20 -3.36 -9.66
CA GLU A 367 13.10 -2.06 -9.04
C GLU A 367 13.87 -2.03 -7.72
N LYS A 368 14.38 -0.87 -7.35
CA LYS A 368 15.04 -0.62 -6.07
C LYS A 368 14.73 0.78 -5.59
N VAL A 369 14.50 0.87 -4.28
CA VAL A 369 14.39 2.16 -3.58
C VAL A 369 15.59 2.31 -2.64
N GLN A 370 16.31 3.42 -2.79
CA GLN A 370 17.39 3.81 -1.88
C GLN A 370 16.92 5.03 -1.08
N THR A 371 16.93 4.92 0.24
CA THR A 371 16.59 6.03 1.13
C THR A 371 17.85 6.53 1.83
N MET A 372 18.05 7.85 1.81
CA MET A 372 19.08 8.52 2.58
C MET A 372 18.42 9.43 3.63
N LYS A 373 18.77 9.23 4.89
CA LYS A 373 18.30 10.05 6.03
C LYS A 373 19.38 11.06 6.41
N PHE A 374 18.96 12.25 6.79
CA PHE A 374 19.83 13.33 7.25
C PHE A 374 19.15 14.01 8.42
N ASP A 375 19.81 14.05 9.58
CA ASP A 375 19.19 14.57 10.79
C ASP A 375 19.28 16.12 10.88
N GLY A 376 18.31 16.72 11.57
CA GLY A 376 18.28 18.12 11.93
C GLY A 376 18.06 19.11 10.76
N ARG A 377 18.20 20.40 11.06
CA ARG A 377 18.02 21.49 10.08
C ARG A 377 19.01 21.44 8.93
N GLU A 378 20.26 21.11 9.23
CA GLU A 378 21.32 20.99 8.23
C GLU A 378 21.03 19.83 7.26
N GLY A 379 20.49 18.71 7.78
CA GLY A 379 20.05 17.60 6.98
C GLY A 379 18.93 17.98 6.01
N ALA A 380 17.92 18.71 6.47
CA ALA A 380 16.85 19.21 5.62
C ALA A 380 17.38 20.16 4.53
N ALA A 381 18.28 21.08 4.87
CA ALA A 381 18.91 21.98 3.89
C ALA A 381 19.73 21.20 2.85
N LYS A 382 20.47 20.16 3.28
CA LYS A 382 21.24 19.28 2.39
C LYS A 382 20.34 18.55 1.38
N ILE A 383 19.20 18.02 1.82
CA ILE A 383 18.22 17.38 0.93
C ILE A 383 17.72 18.37 -0.13
N GLN A 384 17.37 19.59 0.27
CA GLN A 384 16.92 20.62 -0.69
C GLN A 384 18.03 20.99 -1.68
N SER A 385 19.27 21.10 -1.21
CA SER A 385 20.43 21.37 -2.07
C SER A 385 20.65 20.22 -3.07
N MET A 386 20.56 18.97 -2.65
CA MET A 386 20.73 17.80 -3.53
C MET A 386 19.73 17.79 -4.70
N ILE A 387 18.45 17.98 -4.42
CA ILE A 387 17.44 17.98 -5.50
C ILE A 387 17.55 19.24 -6.36
N GLN A 388 17.96 20.38 -5.79
CA GLN A 388 18.18 21.60 -6.56
C GLN A 388 19.39 21.47 -7.50
N THR A 389 20.48 20.84 -7.02
CA THR A 389 21.65 20.56 -7.88
C THR A 389 21.29 19.71 -9.10
N LEU A 390 20.38 18.70 -8.92
CA LEU A 390 19.90 17.90 -10.05
C LEU A 390 19.03 18.71 -11.03
N ARG A 391 18.35 19.75 -10.57
CA ARG A 391 17.61 20.69 -11.44
C ARG A 391 18.53 21.60 -12.23
N ASP A 392 19.51 22.16 -11.55
CA ASP A 392 20.43 23.13 -12.14
C ASP A 392 21.42 22.43 -13.09
N ASN A 393 21.74 21.17 -12.82
CA ASN A 393 22.66 20.35 -13.60
C ASN A 393 22.04 18.99 -13.93
N PRO A 394 21.08 18.90 -14.87
CA PRO A 394 20.42 17.67 -15.22
C PRO A 394 21.40 16.62 -15.70
N VAL A 395 21.31 15.40 -15.16
CA VAL A 395 22.16 14.30 -15.55
C VAL A 395 21.82 13.80 -16.96
N GLN A 396 22.83 13.44 -17.74
CA GLN A 396 22.69 12.94 -19.11
C GLN A 396 22.69 11.39 -19.14
N LYS A 397 23.19 10.76 -18.08
CA LYS A 397 23.25 9.30 -17.90
C LYS A 397 23.02 8.92 -16.44
N VAL A 398 22.43 7.76 -16.23
CA VAL A 398 22.33 7.07 -14.93
C VAL A 398 22.93 5.69 -15.10
N GLY A 399 24.09 5.44 -14.51
CA GLY A 399 24.89 4.25 -14.80
C GLY A 399 25.25 4.19 -16.30
N THR A 400 24.86 3.10 -16.97
CA THR A 400 25.08 2.90 -18.42
C THR A 400 23.93 3.45 -19.28
N TYR A 401 22.80 3.81 -18.70
CA TYR A 401 21.60 4.24 -19.42
C TYR A 401 21.65 5.74 -19.76
N SER A 402 21.41 6.09 -21.01
CA SER A 402 21.23 7.48 -21.44
C SER A 402 19.86 8.01 -21.01
N VAL A 403 19.80 9.29 -20.65
CA VAL A 403 18.54 9.98 -20.37
C VAL A 403 17.86 10.34 -21.70
N GLU A 404 16.58 9.99 -21.83
CA GLU A 404 15.74 10.35 -22.98
C GLU A 404 14.86 11.54 -22.68
N LYS A 405 14.21 11.56 -21.50
CA LYS A 405 13.31 12.63 -21.05
C LYS A 405 13.51 12.93 -19.57
N ILE A 406 13.30 14.19 -19.21
CA ILE A 406 13.36 14.67 -17.83
C ILE A 406 12.03 15.34 -17.49
N TYR A 407 11.37 14.83 -16.44
CA TYR A 407 10.14 15.41 -15.90
C TYR A 407 10.47 16.10 -14.58
N ASP A 408 10.50 17.44 -14.57
CA ASP A 408 10.56 18.20 -13.32
C ASP A 408 9.15 18.63 -12.90
N TYR A 409 8.57 17.86 -12.00
CA TYR A 409 7.20 18.13 -11.55
C TYR A 409 7.09 19.38 -10.64
N LYS A 410 8.18 19.89 -10.06
CA LYS A 410 8.15 21.17 -9.32
C LYS A 410 8.00 22.33 -10.28
N LEU A 411 8.69 22.28 -11.39
CA LEU A 411 8.57 23.29 -12.46
C LEU A 411 7.32 23.05 -13.33
N GLY A 412 6.85 21.81 -13.42
CA GLY A 412 5.74 21.39 -14.28
C GLY A 412 6.19 21.24 -15.74
N THR A 413 7.41 20.74 -15.98
CA THR A 413 8.01 20.62 -17.31
C THR A 413 8.41 19.19 -17.64
N GLU A 414 8.21 18.79 -18.89
CA GLU A 414 8.79 17.62 -19.54
C GLU A 414 9.80 18.10 -20.58
N THR A 415 11.05 17.65 -20.50
CA THR A 415 12.14 18.09 -21.38
C THR A 415 12.73 16.89 -22.11
N ASP A 416 12.76 16.95 -23.42
CA ASP A 416 13.49 15.98 -24.26
C ASP A 416 15.00 16.23 -24.12
N ALA A 417 15.75 15.20 -23.70
CA ALA A 417 17.16 15.34 -23.36
C ALA A 417 18.06 15.55 -24.58
N ALA A 418 17.68 15.06 -25.77
CA ALA A 418 18.46 15.19 -27.00
C ALA A 418 18.31 16.58 -27.62
N THR A 419 17.12 17.15 -27.59
CA THR A 419 16.80 18.42 -28.26
C THR A 419 16.77 19.61 -27.31
N GLY A 420 16.63 19.39 -26.00
CA GLY A 420 16.40 20.41 -25.00
C GLY A 420 15.01 21.08 -25.06
N LYS A 421 14.11 20.58 -25.92
CA LYS A 421 12.75 21.12 -26.05
C LYS A 421 11.94 20.73 -24.80
N SER A 422 11.26 21.74 -24.20
CA SER A 422 10.42 21.53 -23.02
C SER A 422 8.95 21.80 -23.33
N GLU A 423 8.10 20.94 -22.74
CA GLU A 423 6.63 21.03 -22.79
C GLU A 423 6.06 21.00 -21.35
N ALA A 424 4.77 21.23 -21.20
CA ALA A 424 4.13 21.12 -19.89
C ALA A 424 4.02 19.66 -19.46
N ALA A 425 4.42 19.34 -18.23
CA ALA A 425 4.23 18.02 -17.66
C ALA A 425 2.75 17.76 -17.33
N VAL A 426 2.29 16.54 -17.54
CA VAL A 426 0.89 16.14 -17.35
C VAL A 426 0.49 16.08 -15.87
N LEU A 427 1.41 15.66 -15.00
CA LEU A 427 1.10 15.51 -13.56
C LEU A 427 1.10 16.84 -12.81
N PRO A 428 0.32 16.91 -11.71
CA PRO A 428 0.33 18.07 -10.82
C PRO A 428 1.72 18.37 -10.25
N LYS A 429 1.92 19.63 -9.82
CA LYS A 429 3.20 20.04 -9.23
C LYS A 429 3.53 19.24 -7.96
N SER A 430 4.75 18.72 -7.93
CA SER A 430 5.31 17.96 -6.81
C SER A 430 6.83 18.11 -6.77
N ASN A 431 7.43 18.10 -5.59
CA ASN A 431 8.89 18.24 -5.47
C ASN A 431 9.60 16.92 -5.80
N MET A 432 9.57 16.52 -7.07
CA MET A 432 10.26 15.33 -7.57
C MET A 432 10.75 15.54 -9.00
N ILE A 433 11.78 14.79 -9.40
CA ILE A 433 12.33 14.72 -10.75
C ILE A 433 12.30 13.25 -11.19
N TYR A 434 11.72 13.01 -12.36
CA TYR A 434 11.70 11.68 -12.99
C TYR A 434 12.53 11.74 -14.28
N TYR A 435 13.42 10.78 -14.45
CA TYR A 435 14.24 10.58 -15.64
C TYR A 435 13.76 9.32 -16.36
N GLN A 436 13.24 9.48 -17.56
CA GLN A 436 13.03 8.36 -18.46
C GLN A 436 14.39 8.04 -19.12
N LEU A 437 14.78 6.81 -19.03
CA LEU A 437 16.07 6.32 -19.52
C LEU A 437 15.87 5.39 -20.71
N ALA A 438 16.94 5.15 -21.46
CA ALA A 438 16.96 4.19 -22.55
C ALA A 438 16.53 2.78 -22.09
N ASP A 439 16.06 1.96 -23.04
CA ASP A 439 15.62 0.57 -22.81
C ASP A 439 14.49 0.39 -21.80
N GLY A 440 13.67 1.44 -21.59
CA GLY A 440 12.56 1.44 -20.66
C GLY A 440 12.96 1.50 -19.18
N ALA A 441 14.23 1.77 -18.89
CA ALA A 441 14.70 2.06 -17.54
C ALA A 441 14.21 3.44 -17.08
N TRP A 442 14.21 3.66 -15.76
CA TRP A 442 13.82 4.95 -15.20
C TRP A 442 14.48 5.20 -13.84
N PHE A 443 14.57 6.48 -13.50
CA PHE A 443 15.12 6.95 -12.24
C PHE A 443 14.31 8.12 -11.72
N LEU A 444 13.91 8.09 -10.43
CA LEU A 444 13.17 9.17 -9.81
C LEU A 444 13.81 9.59 -8.49
N VAL A 445 13.87 10.88 -8.24
CA VAL A 445 14.37 11.48 -7.01
C VAL A 445 13.27 12.31 -6.36
N ARG A 446 13.05 12.07 -5.05
CA ARG A 446 12.03 12.77 -4.29
C ARG A 446 12.44 12.96 -2.83
N PRO A 447 12.44 14.20 -2.28
CA PRO A 447 12.44 14.42 -0.84
C PRO A 447 11.17 13.90 -0.19
N SER A 448 11.25 13.39 1.04
CA SER A 448 10.07 13.11 1.85
C SER A 448 9.41 14.42 2.27
N GLY A 449 8.07 14.44 2.33
CA GLY A 449 7.32 15.60 2.83
C GLY A 449 7.23 15.69 4.35
N THR A 450 7.45 14.56 5.05
CA THR A 450 7.19 14.42 6.49
C THR A 450 8.44 14.15 7.32
N GLU A 451 9.52 13.69 6.70
CA GLU A 451 10.75 13.27 7.40
C GLU A 451 11.99 13.81 6.67
N PRO A 452 13.10 14.04 7.37
CA PRO A 452 14.34 14.52 6.76
C PRO A 452 15.06 13.39 6.00
N LYS A 453 14.43 12.93 4.92
CA LYS A 453 14.96 11.89 4.03
C LYS A 453 14.71 12.20 2.57
N ILE A 454 15.57 11.70 1.70
CA ILE A 454 15.40 11.71 0.26
C ILE A 454 15.39 10.26 -0.26
N LYS A 455 14.47 9.97 -1.16
CA LYS A 455 14.32 8.66 -1.79
C LYS A 455 14.74 8.73 -3.25
N PHE A 456 15.47 7.70 -3.66
CA PHE A 456 15.88 7.42 -5.04
C PHE A 456 15.22 6.13 -5.47
N TYR A 457 14.44 6.19 -6.53
CA TYR A 457 13.76 5.06 -7.11
C TYR A 457 14.41 4.72 -8.44
N LEU A 458 14.64 3.45 -8.70
CA LEU A 458 15.21 2.96 -9.94
C LEU A 458 14.39 1.78 -10.43
N GLY A 459 14.20 1.71 -11.75
CA GLY A 459 13.61 0.57 -12.41
C GLY A 459 14.37 0.26 -13.70
N VAL A 460 14.67 -1.01 -13.90
CA VAL A 460 15.36 -1.50 -15.10
C VAL A 460 14.65 -2.72 -15.65
N LYS A 461 14.80 -2.96 -16.96
CA LYS A 461 14.39 -4.19 -17.62
C LYS A 461 15.62 -4.94 -18.10
N GLY A 462 15.84 -6.14 -17.58
CA GLY A 462 16.90 -7.04 -18.03
C GLY A 462 16.48 -7.82 -19.27
N THR A 463 17.48 -8.14 -20.12
CA THR A 463 17.29 -8.98 -21.32
C THR A 463 17.66 -10.45 -21.06
N VAL A 464 17.84 -10.85 -19.80
CA VAL A 464 18.58 -12.05 -19.42
C VAL A 464 17.67 -13.26 -19.19
N SER A 465 18.10 -14.43 -19.68
CA SER A 465 17.44 -15.71 -19.38
C SER A 465 17.59 -16.12 -17.90
N TYR A 466 16.66 -16.92 -17.39
CA TYR A 466 16.62 -17.42 -16.01
C TYR A 466 17.95 -18.00 -15.48
N THR A 467 18.77 -18.59 -16.32
CA THR A 467 20.11 -19.11 -15.98
C THR A 467 21.09 -18.03 -15.52
N HIS A 468 20.94 -16.80 -16.01
CA HIS A 468 21.76 -15.66 -15.57
C HIS A 468 21.23 -15.02 -14.28
N LEU A 469 19.93 -15.16 -13.98
CA LEU A 469 19.34 -14.69 -12.72
C LEU A 469 19.97 -15.39 -11.52
N ARG A 470 20.24 -16.69 -11.60
CA ARG A 470 20.96 -17.45 -10.56
C ARG A 470 22.38 -16.94 -10.31
N ALA A 471 23.09 -16.47 -11.33
CA ALA A 471 24.45 -15.98 -11.19
C ALA A 471 24.54 -14.58 -10.58
N HIS A 472 23.49 -13.76 -10.71
CA HIS A 472 23.43 -12.41 -10.13
C HIS A 472 22.94 -12.38 -8.69
N GLU A 473 22.06 -13.31 -8.28
CA GLU A 473 21.63 -13.44 -6.87
C GLU A 473 22.80 -13.82 -5.95
N THR A 474 23.74 -14.65 -6.43
CA THR A 474 24.96 -15.01 -5.69
C THR A 474 26.01 -13.89 -5.66
N ARG A 475 25.96 -12.91 -6.58
CA ARG A 475 26.88 -11.76 -6.61
C ARG A 475 26.31 -10.48 -6.00
N GLY A 476 25.00 -10.40 -5.76
CA GLY A 476 24.31 -9.24 -5.17
C GLY A 476 24.57 -9.02 -3.68
N ASN A 477 25.28 -9.94 -3.00
CA ASN A 477 25.73 -9.79 -1.61
C ASN A 477 27.14 -9.18 -1.50
N LEU A 478 27.71 -8.68 -2.58
CA LEU A 478 29.04 -8.06 -2.61
C LEU A 478 28.96 -6.72 -3.38
N VAL A 479 28.22 -5.73 -2.85
CA VAL A 479 28.54 -4.28 -2.93
C VAL A 479 27.65 -3.54 -1.91
#